data_2f003891abcc1f524cb2ef0c71948f2d
#
_entry.id   2f003891abcc1f524cb2ef0c71948f2d
#
_cell.length_a   1.000
_cell.length_b   1.000
_cell.length_c   1.000
_cell.angle_alpha   90.00
_cell.angle_beta   90.00
_cell.angle_gamma   90.00
#
_symmetry.space_group_name_H-M   'P 1'
#
loop_
_entity.id
_entity.type
_entity.pdbx_description
1 polymer ?
#
loop_
_entity_poly.entity_id
_entity_poly.type
_entity_poly.pdbx_seq_one_letter_code
_entity_poly.pdbx_strand_id
1 'polypeptide(L)'
;MERTIETGNAVRAARRARARGVTLFEVLIVVAILAMVAGGVAVFALPQYEKARVRTATTGCRTIRQAVNTWKMDPENSSCPTVSQLIEEKILDKGTNTSDPWNQPFVIQCTEDDVIVTSTGPDKKKGTADDISVPKSDGAAGE
;
A
#
# COMPACT_ATOMS: atom_id res chain seq x y z
N MET A 1 -41.50 74.04 -20.51
CA MET A 1 -41.22 72.76 -21.19
C MET A 1 -40.60 71.80 -20.16
N GLU A 2 -41.47 71.09 -19.46
CA GLU A 2 -41.11 70.19 -18.35
C GLU A 2 -41.16 68.75 -18.90
N ARG A 3 -40.03 68.05 -18.91
CA ARG A 3 -39.99 66.61 -19.25
C ARG A 3 -39.98 65.80 -17.98
N THR A 4 -41.10 65.20 -17.69
CA THR A 4 -41.30 64.21 -16.63
C THR A 4 -40.53 62.95 -17.00
N ILE A 5 -39.56 62.54 -16.18
CA ILE A 5 -38.85 61.27 -16.33
C ILE A 5 -39.62 60.23 -15.51
N GLU A 6 -40.30 59.32 -16.23
CA GLU A 6 -40.91 58.14 -15.62
C GLU A 6 -39.80 57.12 -15.31
N THR A 7 -39.48 56.95 -14.06
CA THR A 7 -38.62 55.87 -13.56
C THR A 7 -39.46 54.59 -13.48
N GLY A 8 -39.33 53.75 -14.50
CA GLY A 8 -39.91 52.42 -14.52
C GLY A 8 -39.26 51.51 -13.46
N ASN A 9 -39.97 51.23 -12.40
CA ASN A 9 -39.63 50.21 -11.41
C ASN A 9 -39.76 48.82 -12.02
N ALA A 10 -38.66 48.26 -12.56
CA ALA A 10 -38.57 46.86 -12.92
C ALA A 10 -38.50 45.97 -11.66
N VAL A 11 -39.62 45.52 -11.18
CA VAL A 11 -39.71 44.51 -10.13
C VAL A 11 -39.14 43.23 -10.65
N ARG A 12 -37.88 42.94 -10.29
CA ARG A 12 -37.25 41.64 -10.50
C ARG A 12 -37.97 40.61 -9.66
N ALA A 13 -38.87 39.86 -10.29
CA ALA A 13 -39.44 38.67 -9.70
C ALA A 13 -38.34 37.62 -9.47
N ALA A 14 -37.81 37.57 -8.25
CA ALA A 14 -36.90 36.50 -7.83
C ALA A 14 -37.68 35.17 -7.87
N ARG A 15 -37.42 34.37 -8.89
CA ARG A 15 -37.89 32.97 -8.94
C ARG A 15 -37.29 32.25 -7.73
N ARG A 16 -38.05 32.09 -6.67
CA ARG A 16 -37.72 31.18 -5.58
C ARG A 16 -37.63 29.79 -6.16
N ALA A 17 -36.42 29.29 -6.36
CA ALA A 17 -36.16 27.87 -6.64
C ALA A 17 -36.77 27.09 -5.46
N ARG A 18 -37.83 26.33 -5.71
CA ARG A 18 -38.38 25.39 -4.74
C ARG A 18 -37.28 24.37 -4.45
N ALA A 19 -36.67 24.48 -3.28
CA ALA A 19 -35.83 23.42 -2.75
C ALA A 19 -36.72 22.18 -2.59
N ARG A 20 -36.51 21.18 -3.45
CA ARG A 20 -37.15 19.88 -3.31
C ARG A 20 -36.51 19.22 -2.09
N GLY A 21 -37.28 19.06 -1.03
CA GLY A 21 -36.86 18.29 0.13
C GLY A 21 -36.77 16.82 -0.24
N VAL A 22 -35.74 16.13 0.25
CA VAL A 22 -35.60 14.69 0.14
C VAL A 22 -36.54 14.02 1.12
N THR A 23 -37.25 12.99 0.70
CA THR A 23 -38.12 12.23 1.61
C THR A 23 -37.27 11.26 2.45
N LEU A 24 -37.76 10.98 3.67
CA LEU A 24 -37.14 10.02 4.58
C LEU A 24 -37.03 8.62 3.92
N PHE A 25 -38.02 8.26 3.13
CA PHE A 25 -38.05 6.99 2.40
C PHE A 25 -36.97 6.91 1.30
N GLU A 26 -36.74 8.01 0.61
CA GLU A 26 -35.69 8.10 -0.43
C GLU A 26 -34.28 7.92 0.17
N VAL A 27 -34.02 8.52 1.32
CA VAL A 27 -32.75 8.33 2.05
C VAL A 27 -32.60 6.89 2.54
N LEU A 28 -33.67 6.27 3.05
CA LEU A 28 -33.66 4.87 3.49
C LEU A 28 -33.29 3.89 2.38
N ILE A 29 -33.89 4.07 1.18
CA ILE A 29 -33.56 3.22 0.02
C ILE A 29 -32.11 3.39 -0.38
N VAL A 30 -31.62 4.62 -0.45
CA VAL A 30 -30.22 4.89 -0.83
C VAL A 30 -29.24 4.23 0.16
N VAL A 31 -29.48 4.38 1.45
CA VAL A 31 -28.63 3.76 2.49
C VAL A 31 -28.69 2.23 2.41
N ALA A 32 -29.85 1.64 2.16
CA ALA A 32 -30.00 0.20 2.00
C ALA A 32 -29.19 -0.33 0.80
N ILE A 33 -29.26 0.35 -0.35
CA ILE A 33 -28.49 -0.01 -1.54
C ILE A 33 -26.98 0.13 -1.30
N LEU A 34 -26.55 1.24 -0.68
CA LEU A 34 -25.15 1.45 -0.33
C LEU A 34 -24.61 0.37 0.61
N ALA A 35 -25.41 -0.05 1.60
CA ALA A 35 -25.03 -1.12 2.52
C ALA A 35 -24.86 -2.47 1.80
N MET A 36 -25.75 -2.80 0.86
CA MET A 36 -25.63 -4.02 0.03
C MET A 36 -24.35 -4.01 -0.83
N VAL A 37 -24.07 -2.89 -1.50
CA VAL A 37 -22.87 -2.76 -2.35
C VAL A 37 -21.61 -2.81 -1.51
N ALA A 38 -21.56 -2.09 -0.39
CA ALA A 38 -20.39 -2.07 0.50
C ALA A 38 -20.09 -3.45 1.08
N GLY A 39 -21.12 -4.21 1.48
CA GLY A 39 -20.97 -5.57 1.99
C GLY A 39 -20.41 -6.55 0.95
N GLY A 40 -20.87 -6.46 -0.30
CA GLY A 40 -20.39 -7.30 -1.40
C GLY A 40 -18.93 -7.06 -1.77
N VAL A 41 -18.50 -5.80 -1.80
CA VAL A 41 -17.11 -5.45 -2.16
C VAL A 41 -16.10 -5.97 -1.12
N ALA A 42 -16.42 -5.92 0.16
CA ALA A 42 -15.50 -6.32 1.22
C ALA A 42 -15.06 -7.80 1.11
N VAL A 43 -15.97 -8.70 0.76
CA VAL A 43 -15.69 -10.13 0.64
C VAL A 43 -14.68 -10.44 -0.48
N PHE A 44 -14.74 -9.71 -1.58
CA PHE A 44 -13.83 -9.90 -2.72
C PHE A 44 -12.49 -9.17 -2.56
N ALA A 45 -12.47 -8.03 -1.87
CA ALA A 45 -11.29 -7.19 -1.77
C ALA A 45 -10.21 -7.75 -0.82
N LEU A 46 -10.61 -8.36 0.31
CA LEU A 46 -9.68 -8.86 1.32
C LEU A 46 -8.68 -9.90 0.80
N PRO A 47 -9.08 -10.96 0.06
CA PRO A 47 -8.12 -11.94 -0.46
C PRO A 47 -7.15 -11.34 -1.48
N GLN A 48 -7.59 -10.35 -2.27
CA GLN A 48 -6.74 -9.68 -3.24
C GLN A 48 -5.71 -8.77 -2.56
N TYR A 49 -6.09 -8.13 -1.48
CA TYR A 49 -5.20 -7.30 -0.68
C TYR A 49 -4.05 -8.12 -0.08
N GLU A 50 -4.32 -9.28 0.51
CA GLU A 50 -3.25 -10.16 1.04
C GLU A 50 -2.32 -10.66 -0.06
N LYS A 51 -2.84 -11.07 -1.21
CA LYS A 51 -2.00 -11.45 -2.38
C LYS A 51 -1.11 -10.28 -2.84
N ALA A 52 -1.62 -9.06 -2.82
CA ALA A 52 -0.84 -7.87 -3.16
C ALA A 52 0.30 -7.64 -2.16
N ARG A 53 0.04 -7.82 -0.87
CA ARG A 53 1.07 -7.72 0.19
C ARG A 53 2.19 -8.74 -0.01
N VAL A 54 1.86 -10.00 -0.25
CA VAL A 54 2.85 -11.05 -0.54
C VAL A 54 3.72 -10.70 -1.76
N ARG A 55 3.12 -10.19 -2.83
CA ARG A 55 3.87 -9.74 -4.01
C ARG A 55 4.80 -8.57 -3.68
N THR A 56 4.34 -7.61 -2.90
CA THR A 56 5.15 -6.47 -2.45
C THR A 56 6.33 -6.94 -1.60
N ALA A 57 6.11 -7.84 -0.65
CA ALA A 57 7.18 -8.44 0.17
C ALA A 57 8.21 -9.18 -0.71
N THR A 58 7.75 -10.00 -1.66
CA THR A 58 8.63 -10.70 -2.60
C THR A 58 9.51 -9.72 -3.42
N THR A 59 8.91 -8.61 -3.87
CA THR A 59 9.64 -7.57 -4.60
C THR A 59 10.68 -6.90 -3.70
N GLY A 60 10.32 -6.59 -2.46
CA GLY A 60 11.23 -6.03 -1.45
C GLY A 60 12.43 -6.96 -1.21
N CYS A 61 12.18 -8.26 -0.99
CA CYS A 61 13.25 -9.25 -0.84
C CYS A 61 14.20 -9.27 -2.05
N ARG A 62 13.67 -9.21 -3.28
CA ARG A 62 14.50 -9.18 -4.50
C ARG A 62 15.34 -7.93 -4.59
N THR A 63 14.78 -6.77 -4.30
CA THR A 63 15.47 -5.49 -4.33
C THR A 63 16.63 -5.48 -3.32
N ILE A 64 16.39 -5.92 -2.10
CA ILE A 64 17.43 -5.99 -1.05
C ILE A 64 18.50 -7.02 -1.45
N ARG A 65 18.12 -8.18 -1.96
CA ARG A 65 19.08 -9.19 -2.43
C ARG A 65 19.98 -8.65 -3.53
N GLN A 66 19.44 -7.91 -4.50
CA GLN A 66 20.24 -7.25 -5.53
C GLN A 66 21.21 -6.23 -4.93
N ALA A 67 20.77 -5.44 -3.98
CA ALA A 67 21.63 -4.48 -3.27
C ALA A 67 22.77 -5.18 -2.53
N VAL A 68 22.50 -6.29 -1.83
CA VAL A 68 23.52 -7.09 -1.16
C VAL A 68 24.52 -7.68 -2.16
N ASN A 69 24.04 -8.19 -3.30
CA ASN A 69 24.93 -8.72 -4.33
C ASN A 69 25.83 -7.63 -4.94
N THR A 70 25.28 -6.43 -5.14
CA THR A 70 26.07 -5.28 -5.60
C THR A 70 27.13 -4.89 -4.57
N TRP A 71 26.75 -4.86 -3.30
CA TRP A 71 27.67 -4.55 -2.19
C TRP A 71 28.82 -5.58 -2.09
N LYS A 72 28.54 -6.87 -2.29
CA LYS A 72 29.53 -7.95 -2.30
C LYS A 72 30.47 -7.93 -3.53
N MET A 73 30.20 -7.14 -4.55
CA MET A 73 31.11 -6.98 -5.68
C MET A 73 32.39 -6.22 -5.31
N ASP A 74 32.35 -5.45 -4.24
CA ASP A 74 33.53 -4.80 -3.70
C ASP A 74 34.35 -5.81 -2.88
N PRO A 75 35.65 -6.04 -3.24
CA PRO A 75 36.51 -6.99 -2.54
C PRO A 75 36.75 -6.70 -1.06
N GLU A 76 36.55 -5.46 -0.64
CA GLU A 76 36.70 -5.05 0.76
C GLU A 76 35.52 -5.53 1.62
N ASN A 77 34.40 -5.86 0.99
CA ASN A 77 33.14 -6.22 1.65
C ASN A 77 32.98 -7.75 1.81
N SER A 78 33.60 -8.31 2.84
CA SER A 78 33.54 -9.75 3.11
C SER A 78 32.43 -10.19 4.05
N SER A 79 31.80 -9.27 4.81
CA SER A 79 30.76 -9.58 5.78
C SER A 79 29.35 -9.49 5.16
N CYS A 80 28.32 -9.96 5.89
CA CYS A 80 26.93 -9.81 5.47
C CYS A 80 26.42 -8.44 5.89
N PRO A 81 25.98 -7.57 4.97
CA PRO A 81 25.54 -6.22 5.31
C PRO A 81 24.15 -6.24 5.95
N THR A 82 23.88 -5.22 6.76
CA THR A 82 22.53 -4.88 7.20
C THR A 82 21.86 -3.94 6.18
N VAL A 83 20.52 -3.86 6.23
CA VAL A 83 19.77 -2.91 5.39
C VAL A 83 20.23 -1.46 5.63
N SER A 84 20.55 -1.12 6.89
CA SER A 84 21.05 0.21 7.25
C SER A 84 22.38 0.55 6.59
N GLN A 85 23.32 -0.40 6.56
CA GLN A 85 24.63 -0.23 5.89
C GLN A 85 24.47 -0.02 4.38
N LEU A 86 23.57 -0.79 3.72
CA LEU A 86 23.29 -0.62 2.29
C LEU A 86 22.75 0.79 1.97
N ILE A 87 22.01 1.39 2.89
CA ILE A 87 21.49 2.76 2.76
C ILE A 87 22.59 3.79 2.99
N GLU A 88 23.45 3.60 3.98
CA GLU A 88 24.56 4.49 4.31
C GLU A 88 25.57 4.57 3.14
N GLU A 89 25.84 3.44 2.51
CA GLU A 89 26.71 3.34 1.33
C GLU A 89 26.01 3.69 0.01
N LYS A 90 24.76 4.14 0.07
CA LYS A 90 23.98 4.58 -1.11
C LYS A 90 23.75 3.49 -2.17
N ILE A 91 23.89 2.24 -1.81
CA ILE A 91 23.56 1.10 -2.68
C ILE A 91 22.05 0.87 -2.68
N LEU A 92 21.40 1.12 -1.53
CA LEU A 92 19.95 1.11 -1.39
C LEU A 92 19.47 2.54 -1.14
N ASP A 93 18.42 2.96 -1.84
CA ASP A 93 17.85 4.29 -1.68
C ASP A 93 17.11 4.40 -0.34
N LYS A 94 17.21 5.55 0.34
CA LYS A 94 16.49 5.86 1.59
C LYS A 94 14.96 5.79 1.42
N GLY A 95 14.45 5.98 0.20
CA GLY A 95 13.04 5.85 -0.15
C GLY A 95 12.56 4.41 -0.32
N THR A 96 13.47 3.43 -0.35
CA THR A 96 13.11 2.02 -0.44
C THR A 96 12.51 1.56 0.87
N ASN A 97 11.37 0.85 0.81
CA ASN A 97 10.77 0.26 2.00
C ASN A 97 11.74 -0.72 2.66
N THR A 98 12.29 -0.35 3.79
CA THR A 98 13.17 -1.18 4.62
C THR A 98 12.42 -2.18 5.48
N SER A 99 11.11 -2.06 5.52
CA SER A 99 10.18 -2.93 6.22
C SER A 99 9.23 -3.59 5.22
N ASP A 100 8.81 -4.78 5.56
CA ASP A 100 7.83 -5.53 4.80
C ASP A 100 6.39 -4.94 4.94
N PRO A 101 5.39 -5.40 4.18
CA PRO A 101 4.02 -4.92 4.28
C PRO A 101 3.32 -5.15 5.63
N TRP A 102 3.89 -5.96 6.50
CA TRP A 102 3.43 -6.20 7.89
C TRP A 102 4.23 -5.41 8.92
N ASN A 103 5.07 -4.46 8.43
CA ASN A 103 5.88 -3.58 9.25
C ASN A 103 6.96 -4.30 10.07
N GLN A 104 7.50 -5.39 9.50
CA GLN A 104 8.66 -6.10 10.03
C GLN A 104 9.91 -5.82 9.19
N PRO A 105 11.10 -5.79 9.79
CA PRO A 105 12.35 -5.64 9.04
C PRO A 105 12.61 -6.89 8.20
N PHE A 106 13.18 -6.70 7.00
CA PHE A 106 13.68 -7.82 6.21
C PHE A 106 14.93 -8.43 6.87
N VAL A 107 15.01 -9.75 6.86
CA VAL A 107 16.13 -10.50 7.39
C VAL A 107 17.06 -10.91 6.26
N ILE A 108 18.33 -10.48 6.33
CA ILE A 108 19.36 -10.86 5.36
C ILE A 108 20.19 -11.99 5.96
N GLN A 109 20.38 -13.05 5.21
CA GLN A 109 21.26 -14.19 5.54
C GLN A 109 22.20 -14.43 4.38
N CYS A 110 23.50 -14.35 4.63
CA CYS A 110 24.53 -14.66 3.65
C CYS A 110 25.13 -16.02 3.96
N THR A 111 25.14 -16.88 2.98
CA THR A 111 25.92 -18.13 2.96
C THR A 111 27.14 -17.94 2.06
N GLU A 112 28.02 -18.95 1.99
CA GLU A 112 29.20 -18.89 1.10
C GLU A 112 28.79 -18.72 -0.37
N ASP A 113 27.70 -19.37 -0.78
CA ASP A 113 27.28 -19.42 -2.18
C ASP A 113 26.11 -18.49 -2.52
N ASP A 114 25.31 -18.03 -1.55
CA ASP A 114 24.09 -17.28 -1.84
C ASP A 114 23.69 -16.27 -0.76
N VAL A 115 22.81 -15.38 -1.14
CA VAL A 115 22.16 -14.38 -0.26
C VAL A 115 20.68 -14.65 -0.21
N ILE A 116 20.17 -14.96 0.96
CA ILE A 116 18.75 -15.18 1.21
C ILE A 116 18.18 -13.97 1.95
N VAL A 117 17.11 -13.40 1.41
CA VAL A 117 16.39 -12.32 2.06
C VAL A 117 14.97 -12.80 2.36
N THR A 118 14.55 -12.66 3.62
CA THR A 118 13.30 -13.19 4.13
C THR A 118 12.46 -12.07 4.75
N SER A 119 11.15 -12.05 4.43
CA SER A 119 10.10 -11.37 5.19
C SER A 119 9.39 -12.39 6.05
N THR A 120 9.07 -12.04 7.29
CA THR A 120 8.40 -12.91 8.27
C THR A 120 6.90 -13.07 8.01
N GLY A 121 6.38 -12.45 6.94
CA GLY A 121 5.00 -12.62 6.54
C GLY A 121 3.95 -12.07 7.53
N PRO A 122 2.70 -12.48 7.36
CA PRO A 122 1.57 -11.97 8.13
C PRO A 122 1.60 -12.34 9.62
N ASP A 123 2.17 -13.47 9.99
CA ASP A 123 2.26 -13.92 11.39
C ASP A 123 3.40 -13.26 12.18
N LYS A 124 4.31 -12.55 11.48
CA LYS A 124 5.47 -11.83 12.02
C LYS A 124 6.45 -12.72 12.79
N LYS A 125 6.47 -14.02 12.52
CA LYS A 125 7.33 -14.99 13.16
C LYS A 125 8.27 -15.59 12.14
N LYS A 126 9.58 -15.62 12.45
CA LYS A 126 10.59 -16.25 11.60
C LYS A 126 10.52 -17.78 11.73
N GLY A 127 10.69 -18.47 10.59
CA GLY A 127 10.75 -19.93 10.54
C GLY A 127 9.37 -20.60 10.41
N THR A 128 8.38 -19.87 9.90
CA THR A 128 7.02 -20.39 9.68
C THR A 128 6.74 -20.56 8.18
N ALA A 129 5.63 -21.24 7.86
CA ALA A 129 5.19 -21.44 6.48
C ALA A 129 4.81 -20.14 5.77
N ASP A 130 4.59 -19.07 6.53
CA ASP A 130 4.22 -17.74 6.05
C ASP A 130 5.43 -16.89 5.64
N ASP A 131 6.65 -17.38 5.89
CA ASP A 131 7.89 -16.71 5.50
C ASP A 131 8.01 -16.60 3.98
N ILE A 132 8.36 -15.42 3.52
CA ILE A 132 8.57 -15.13 2.11
C ILE A 132 10.06 -14.93 1.86
N SER A 133 10.73 -15.94 1.34
CA SER A 133 12.18 -15.92 1.08
C SER A 133 12.50 -15.77 -0.40
N VAL A 134 13.60 -15.10 -0.69
CA VAL A 134 14.18 -15.01 -2.05
C VAL A 134 15.68 -15.25 -1.97
N PRO A 135 16.22 -16.26 -2.68
CA PRO A 135 15.48 -17.31 -3.41
C PRO A 135 14.56 -18.10 -2.47
N LYS A 136 13.59 -18.80 -3.03
CA LYS A 136 12.81 -19.73 -2.21
C LYS A 136 13.76 -20.74 -1.57
N SER A 137 13.78 -20.80 -0.26
CA SER A 137 14.44 -21.88 0.45
C SER A 137 13.58 -23.14 0.27
N ASP A 138 14.00 -24.05 -0.59
CA ASP A 138 13.36 -25.35 -0.78
C ASP A 138 13.63 -26.30 0.43
N GLY A 139 13.55 -25.78 1.64
CA GLY A 139 13.93 -26.58 2.79
C GLY A 139 13.65 -25.99 4.15
N ALA A 140 12.39 -25.63 4.42
CA ALA A 140 11.89 -25.58 5.80
C ALA A 140 10.54 -26.29 5.87
N ALA A 141 10.44 -27.48 5.27
CA ALA A 141 9.51 -28.50 5.74
C ALA A 141 10.24 -29.17 6.89
N GLY A 142 9.84 -28.85 8.13
CA GLY A 142 10.43 -29.42 9.33
C GLY A 142 10.35 -30.95 9.34
N GLU A 143 11.47 -31.56 9.74
CA GLU A 143 11.43 -32.81 10.45
C GLU A 143 10.98 -32.57 11.90
#